data_3c41b2a60f75fb6106021b5492afc7c0
#
_entry.id   3c41b2a60f75fb6106021b5492afc7c0
#
_cell.length_a   1.000
_cell.length_b   1.000
_cell.length_c   1.000
_cell.angle_alpha   90.00
_cell.angle_beta   90.00
_cell.angle_gamma   90.00
#
_symmetry.space_group_name_H-M   'P 1'
#
loop_
_entity.id
_entity.type
_entity.pdbx_description
1 polymer ?
#
loop_
_entity_poly.entity_id
_entity_poly.type
_entity_poly.pdbx_seq_one_letter_code
_entity_poly.pdbx_strand_id
1 'polypeptide(L)'
;MLWAASIRPGMGQFVASMRREMDVPEQVEAYLASQPEPKQADLRRLHAHILAEFPGCRLWFTDGTNADGKVVANPNIGYGAYTISYADGSSREFYRIGLSANTTGISVYVLGLDDKTYLARTYGGSIGKASVTGYCIKFRHLAVINVDVLQAAIQYGMSVHQAG
;
A
#
# COMPACT_ATOMS: atom_id res chain seq x y z
N MET A 1 -26.27 -19.75 32.34
CA MET A 1 -26.58 -20.51 31.12
C MET A 1 -27.40 -19.71 30.13
N LEU A 2 -28.38 -18.99 30.57
CA LEU A 2 -29.20 -18.14 29.68
C LEU A 2 -28.40 -17.00 29.07
N TRP A 3 -27.38 -16.52 29.73
CA TRP A 3 -26.54 -15.46 29.28
C TRP A 3 -25.72 -15.83 28.04
N ALA A 4 -25.37 -17.10 27.91
CA ALA A 4 -24.58 -17.54 26.76
C ALA A 4 -25.34 -17.46 25.43
N ALA A 5 -26.67 -17.61 25.49
CA ALA A 5 -27.50 -17.54 24.31
C ALA A 5 -27.72 -16.10 23.83
N SER A 6 -27.66 -15.14 24.75
CA SER A 6 -27.90 -13.74 24.39
C SER A 6 -26.69 -13.03 23.76
N ILE A 7 -25.51 -13.60 23.91
CA ILE A 7 -24.30 -13.00 23.36
C ILE A 7 -24.11 -13.34 21.89
N ARG A 8 -24.51 -14.54 21.49
CA ARG A 8 -24.19 -15.10 20.18
C ARG A 8 -24.74 -14.35 18.98
N PRO A 9 -25.99 -13.87 18.95
CA PRO A 9 -26.51 -13.22 17.76
C PRO A 9 -25.82 -11.91 17.40
N GLY A 10 -25.23 -11.23 18.36
CA GLY A 10 -24.60 -9.94 18.11
C GLY A 10 -23.09 -9.99 17.91
N MET A 11 -22.46 -11.12 18.17
CA MET A 11 -20.98 -11.17 18.16
C MET A 11 -20.36 -10.93 16.80
N GLY A 12 -20.95 -11.47 15.74
CA GLY A 12 -20.45 -11.24 14.39
C GLY A 12 -20.54 -9.78 13.98
N GLN A 13 -21.64 -9.14 14.30
CA GLN A 13 -21.85 -7.71 14.02
C GLN A 13 -20.93 -6.84 14.87
N PHE A 14 -20.72 -7.21 16.12
CA PHE A 14 -19.84 -6.48 17.02
C PHE A 14 -18.38 -6.52 16.52
N VAL A 15 -17.89 -7.70 16.11
CA VAL A 15 -16.53 -7.85 15.58
C VAL A 15 -16.37 -7.06 14.27
N ALA A 16 -17.36 -7.10 13.38
CA ALA A 16 -17.33 -6.34 12.14
C ALA A 16 -17.31 -4.83 12.40
N SER A 17 -18.11 -4.36 13.37
CA SER A 17 -18.13 -2.97 13.78
C SER A 17 -16.78 -2.52 14.35
N MET A 18 -16.17 -3.35 15.20
CA MET A 18 -14.84 -3.05 15.73
C MET A 18 -13.79 -2.92 14.64
N ARG A 19 -13.84 -3.77 13.61
CA ARG A 19 -12.92 -3.66 12.46
C ARG A 19 -13.08 -2.34 11.71
N ARG A 20 -14.31 -1.87 11.56
CA ARG A 20 -14.60 -0.61 10.89
C ARG A 20 -14.11 0.60 11.67
N GLU A 21 -14.03 0.46 13.00
CA GLU A 21 -13.58 1.53 13.88
C GLU A 21 -12.07 1.59 14.05
N MET A 22 -11.33 0.59 13.55
CA MET A 22 -9.87 0.62 13.60
C MET A 22 -9.35 1.79 12.80
N ASP A 23 -8.41 2.54 13.39
CA ASP A 23 -7.73 3.60 12.66
C ASP A 23 -6.73 3.03 11.64
N VAL A 24 -6.21 3.89 10.78
CA VAL A 24 -5.32 3.44 9.69
C VAL A 24 -4.06 2.77 10.22
N PRO A 25 -3.34 3.33 11.22
CA PRO A 25 -2.17 2.62 11.77
C PRO A 25 -2.48 1.22 12.29
N GLU A 26 -3.63 1.05 12.94
CA GLU A 26 -4.05 -0.26 13.45
C GLU A 26 -4.35 -1.23 12.31
N GLN A 27 -5.01 -0.77 11.26
CA GLN A 27 -5.28 -1.57 10.06
C GLN A 27 -3.99 -2.01 9.39
N VAL A 28 -3.03 -1.10 9.28
CA VAL A 28 -1.72 -1.40 8.70
C VAL A 28 -1.00 -2.46 9.53
N GLU A 29 -0.98 -2.32 10.85
CA GLU A 29 -0.32 -3.29 11.72
C GLU A 29 -0.98 -4.67 11.61
N ALA A 30 -2.30 -4.73 11.60
CA ALA A 30 -3.02 -6.00 11.43
C ALA A 30 -2.68 -6.66 10.09
N TYR A 31 -2.58 -5.86 9.03
CA TYR A 31 -2.21 -6.35 7.70
C TYR A 31 -0.78 -6.92 7.70
N LEU A 32 0.18 -6.17 8.24
CA LEU A 32 1.57 -6.62 8.31
C LEU A 32 1.68 -7.91 9.13
N ALA A 33 1.01 -7.98 10.26
CA ALA A 33 1.03 -9.17 11.12
C ALA A 33 0.41 -10.40 10.45
N SER A 34 -0.48 -10.20 9.49
CA SER A 34 -1.12 -11.30 8.76
C SER A 34 -0.23 -11.94 7.69
N GLN A 35 0.88 -11.30 7.34
CA GLN A 35 1.73 -11.79 6.26
C GLN A 35 2.70 -12.85 6.75
N PRO A 36 2.98 -13.89 5.94
CA PRO A 36 3.96 -14.92 6.33
C PRO A 36 5.39 -14.36 6.23
N GLU A 37 6.28 -14.98 7.01
CA GLU A 37 7.70 -14.70 6.86
C GLU A 37 8.27 -15.46 5.65
N PRO A 38 9.29 -14.94 4.97
CA PRO A 38 10.06 -13.71 5.27
C PRO A 38 9.42 -12.43 4.73
N LYS A 39 8.29 -12.53 4.05
CA LYS A 39 7.62 -11.39 3.44
C LYS A 39 7.22 -10.33 4.49
N GLN A 40 6.76 -10.77 5.65
CA GLN A 40 6.38 -9.85 6.72
C GLN A 40 7.55 -8.95 7.13
N ALA A 41 8.73 -9.52 7.31
CA ALA A 41 9.92 -8.75 7.70
C ALA A 41 10.29 -7.72 6.64
N ASP A 42 10.22 -8.09 5.37
CA ASP A 42 10.53 -7.18 4.26
C ASP A 42 9.51 -6.03 4.20
N LEU A 43 8.23 -6.35 4.35
CA LEU A 43 7.18 -5.32 4.37
C LEU A 43 7.34 -4.35 5.54
N ARG A 44 7.65 -4.89 6.73
CA ARG A 44 7.86 -4.04 7.92
C ARG A 44 9.06 -3.13 7.74
N ARG A 45 10.12 -3.63 7.15
CA ARG A 45 11.33 -2.84 6.88
C ARG A 45 11.02 -1.69 5.91
N LEU A 46 10.32 -1.98 4.82
CA LEU A 46 9.92 -0.95 3.86
C LEU A 46 8.98 0.07 4.47
N HIS A 47 7.99 -0.39 5.21
CA HIS A 47 7.03 0.49 5.88
C HIS A 47 7.74 1.45 6.84
N ALA A 48 8.59 0.92 7.71
CA ALA A 48 9.35 1.74 8.67
C ALA A 48 10.25 2.74 7.94
N HIS A 49 10.88 2.32 6.85
CA HIS A 49 11.78 3.17 6.10
C HIS A 49 11.04 4.34 5.44
N ILE A 50 9.88 4.08 4.82
CA ILE A 50 9.08 5.12 4.18
C ILE A 50 8.61 6.14 5.23
N LEU A 51 8.14 5.68 6.37
CA LEU A 51 7.70 6.58 7.44
C LEU A 51 8.84 7.41 8.01
N ALA A 52 10.05 6.85 8.09
CA ALA A 52 11.23 7.56 8.56
C ALA A 52 11.66 8.65 7.57
N GLU A 53 11.59 8.37 6.28
CA GLU A 53 11.96 9.36 5.24
C GLU A 53 10.91 10.45 5.06
N PHE A 54 9.64 10.12 5.24
CA PHE A 54 8.54 11.06 5.03
C PHE A 54 7.69 11.16 6.30
N PRO A 55 8.28 11.68 7.39
CA PRO A 55 7.54 11.83 8.64
C PRO A 55 6.36 12.77 8.44
N GLY A 56 5.20 12.38 8.96
CA GLY A 56 4.00 13.19 8.81
C GLY A 56 3.28 13.02 7.49
N CYS A 57 3.74 12.17 6.57
CA CYS A 57 2.98 11.88 5.35
C CYS A 57 1.65 11.21 5.73
N ARG A 58 0.63 11.46 4.91
CA ARG A 58 -0.68 10.82 5.12
C ARG A 58 -0.56 9.33 4.88
N LEU A 59 -1.07 8.54 5.83
CA LEU A 59 -1.07 7.09 5.76
C LEU A 59 -2.47 6.62 5.35
N TRP A 60 -2.52 5.64 4.47
CA TRP A 60 -3.76 5.07 3.96
C TRP A 60 -3.73 3.55 4.10
N PHE A 61 -4.90 2.97 4.22
CA PHE A 61 -5.05 1.52 4.07
C PHE A 61 -6.30 1.23 3.25
N THR A 62 -6.12 0.42 2.20
CA THR A 62 -7.24 -0.08 1.39
C THR A 62 -7.26 -1.59 1.50
N ASP A 63 -8.42 -2.16 1.80
CA ASP A 63 -8.55 -3.61 1.99
C ASP A 63 -8.74 -4.40 0.70
N GLY A 64 -8.79 -3.69 -0.44
CA GLY A 64 -8.96 -4.33 -1.75
C GLY A 64 -10.39 -4.66 -2.09
N THR A 65 -11.36 -4.25 -1.28
CA THR A 65 -12.77 -4.48 -1.57
C THR A 65 -13.42 -3.28 -2.23
N ASN A 66 -14.43 -3.53 -3.07
CA ASN A 66 -15.24 -2.47 -3.66
C ASN A 66 -16.43 -2.13 -2.75
N ALA A 67 -17.29 -1.21 -3.22
CA ALA A 67 -18.47 -0.78 -2.48
C ALA A 67 -19.46 -1.93 -2.17
N ASP A 68 -19.44 -2.98 -2.97
CA ASP A 68 -20.29 -4.17 -2.78
C ASP A 68 -19.67 -5.21 -1.84
N GLY A 69 -18.50 -4.93 -1.29
CA GLY A 69 -17.79 -5.84 -0.40
C GLY A 69 -17.03 -6.96 -1.11
N LYS A 70 -16.92 -6.89 -2.43
CA LYS A 70 -16.16 -7.90 -3.20
C LYS A 70 -14.68 -7.55 -3.20
N VAL A 71 -13.83 -8.58 -3.05
CA VAL A 71 -12.39 -8.43 -3.19
C VAL A 71 -12.05 -8.29 -4.67
N VAL A 72 -11.54 -7.12 -5.06
CA VAL A 72 -11.19 -6.79 -6.44
C VAL A 72 -9.70 -6.50 -6.61
N ALA A 73 -8.95 -6.40 -5.53
CA ALA A 73 -7.51 -6.13 -5.53
C ALA A 73 -6.89 -6.65 -4.25
N ASN A 74 -5.56 -6.70 -4.21
CA ASN A 74 -4.84 -6.95 -2.97
C ASN A 74 -4.94 -5.73 -2.05
N PRO A 75 -4.92 -5.91 -0.72
CA PRO A 75 -4.82 -4.77 0.19
C PRO A 75 -3.55 -3.96 -0.06
N ASN A 76 -3.61 -2.67 0.21
CA ASN A 76 -2.48 -1.75 0.04
C ASN A 76 -2.34 -0.86 1.25
N ILE A 77 -1.07 -0.64 1.66
CA ILE A 77 -0.70 0.48 2.52
C ILE A 77 -0.35 1.63 1.60
N GLY A 78 -0.93 2.80 1.82
CA GLY A 78 -0.68 3.97 0.99
C GLY A 78 0.03 5.07 1.75
N TYR A 79 0.84 5.85 1.04
CA TYR A 79 1.66 6.92 1.61
C TYR A 79 1.54 8.17 0.76
N GLY A 80 1.38 9.31 1.44
CA GLY A 80 1.27 10.60 0.78
C GLY A 80 -0.11 10.81 0.17
N ALA A 81 -0.28 11.91 -0.55
CA ALA A 81 -1.56 12.21 -1.19
C ALA A 81 -1.35 13.08 -2.42
N TYR A 82 -2.17 12.86 -3.42
CA TYR A 82 -2.29 13.73 -4.57
C TYR A 82 -3.73 13.76 -5.03
N THR A 83 -4.08 14.76 -5.83
CA THR A 83 -5.45 14.93 -6.33
C THR A 83 -5.54 14.41 -7.75
N ILE A 84 -6.47 13.48 -7.96
CA ILE A 84 -6.82 13.00 -9.30
C ILE A 84 -7.98 13.86 -9.80
N SER A 85 -7.80 14.51 -10.94
CA SER A 85 -8.83 15.34 -11.57
C SER A 85 -9.44 14.57 -12.74
N TYR A 86 -10.76 14.56 -12.79
CA TYR A 86 -11.49 13.85 -13.84
C TYR A 86 -12.06 14.83 -14.85
N ALA A 87 -12.37 14.32 -16.06
CA ALA A 87 -12.85 15.13 -17.17
C ALA A 87 -14.20 15.83 -16.87
N ASP A 88 -15.00 15.27 -15.96
CA ASP A 88 -16.28 15.85 -15.54
C ASP A 88 -16.16 16.99 -14.53
N GLY A 89 -14.93 17.38 -14.18
CA GLY A 89 -14.66 18.42 -13.20
C GLY A 89 -14.58 17.94 -11.76
N SER A 90 -14.89 16.67 -11.50
CA SER A 90 -14.75 16.11 -10.16
C SER A 90 -13.27 15.78 -9.86
N SER A 91 -12.97 15.62 -8.58
CA SER A 91 -11.63 15.23 -8.15
C SER A 91 -11.72 14.32 -6.93
N ARG A 92 -10.65 13.57 -6.70
CA ARG A 92 -10.50 12.80 -5.46
C ARG A 92 -9.04 12.74 -5.07
N GLU A 93 -8.80 12.61 -3.79
CA GLU A 93 -7.45 12.37 -3.28
C GLU A 93 -7.13 10.88 -3.28
N PHE A 94 -5.84 10.55 -3.47
CA PHE A 94 -5.37 9.17 -3.40
C PHE A 94 -3.91 9.17 -2.96
N TYR A 95 -3.41 8.00 -2.53
CA TYR A 95 -2.01 7.89 -2.12
C TYR A 95 -1.07 7.90 -3.33
N ARG A 96 0.15 8.36 -3.09
CA ARG A 96 1.20 8.42 -4.12
C ARG A 96 1.98 7.12 -4.22
N ILE A 97 2.27 6.51 -3.09
CA ILE A 97 3.02 5.26 -3.01
C ILE A 97 2.11 4.21 -2.38
N GLY A 98 2.07 3.03 -2.98
CA GLY A 98 1.36 1.88 -2.43
C GLY A 98 2.32 0.74 -2.15
N LEU A 99 2.13 0.04 -1.04
CA LEU A 99 2.90 -1.13 -0.66
C LEU A 99 1.93 -2.28 -0.45
N SER A 100 2.15 -3.38 -1.16
CA SER A 100 1.24 -4.50 -1.15
C SER A 100 1.97 -5.83 -1.21
N ALA A 101 1.44 -6.82 -0.50
CA ALA A 101 1.87 -8.21 -0.63
C ALA A 101 1.03 -8.91 -1.68
N ASN A 102 1.66 -9.77 -2.45
CA ASN A 102 0.97 -10.65 -3.40
C ASN A 102 1.50 -12.09 -3.23
N THR A 103 0.95 -13.03 -3.98
CA THR A 103 1.33 -14.43 -3.83
C THR A 103 2.79 -14.70 -4.15
N THR A 104 3.40 -13.89 -5.01
CA THR A 104 4.79 -14.08 -5.45
C THR A 104 5.79 -13.20 -4.74
N GLY A 105 5.33 -12.19 -3.98
CA GLY A 105 6.25 -11.29 -3.29
C GLY A 105 5.61 -10.00 -2.87
N ILE A 106 6.26 -8.89 -3.25
CA ILE A 106 5.88 -7.54 -2.84
C ILE A 106 5.74 -6.68 -4.09
N SER A 107 4.74 -5.79 -4.06
CA SER A 107 4.53 -4.77 -5.08
C SER A 107 4.63 -3.39 -4.46
N VAL A 108 5.37 -2.51 -5.12
CA VAL A 108 5.42 -1.09 -4.77
C VAL A 108 4.84 -0.32 -5.95
N TYR A 109 3.78 0.44 -5.68
CA TYR A 109 3.12 1.26 -6.69
C TYR A 109 3.60 2.70 -6.55
N VAL A 110 3.93 3.31 -7.68
CA VAL A 110 4.26 4.73 -7.76
C VAL A 110 3.20 5.37 -8.65
N LEU A 111 2.22 6.00 -8.02
CA LEU A 111 1.01 6.45 -8.71
C LEU A 111 1.11 7.91 -9.15
N GLY A 112 0.26 8.27 -10.09
CA GLY A 112 0.15 9.65 -10.56
C GLY A 112 1.25 10.09 -11.51
N LEU A 113 2.00 9.17 -12.09
CA LEU A 113 3.03 9.49 -13.07
C LEU A 113 2.39 9.73 -14.44
N ASP A 114 2.79 10.82 -15.10
CA ASP A 114 2.33 11.12 -16.44
C ASP A 114 3.01 10.25 -17.50
N ASP A 115 4.28 9.93 -17.27
CA ASP A 115 5.07 9.11 -18.21
C ASP A 115 5.14 7.68 -17.69
N LYS A 116 4.39 6.79 -18.32
CA LYS A 116 4.33 5.37 -17.97
C LYS A 116 5.63 4.61 -18.21
N THR A 117 6.58 5.20 -18.91
CA THR A 117 7.87 4.58 -19.20
C THR A 117 8.96 5.01 -18.22
N TYR A 118 8.68 6.00 -17.40
CA TYR A 118 9.71 6.63 -16.55
C TYR A 118 10.34 5.65 -15.57
N LEU A 119 9.54 4.89 -14.84
CA LEU A 119 10.07 3.97 -13.83
C LEU A 119 10.99 2.92 -14.45
N ALA A 120 10.52 2.25 -15.49
CA ALA A 120 11.29 1.19 -16.14
C ALA A 120 12.56 1.74 -16.77
N ARG A 121 12.47 2.89 -17.45
CA ARG A 121 13.60 3.52 -18.12
C ARG A 121 14.65 4.02 -17.13
N THR A 122 14.20 4.57 -16.01
CA THR A 122 15.10 5.20 -15.04
C THR A 122 15.69 4.19 -14.05
N TYR A 123 14.90 3.24 -13.57
CA TYR A 123 15.29 2.36 -12.47
C TYR A 123 15.40 0.89 -12.86
N GLY A 124 14.75 0.48 -13.95
CA GLY A 124 14.66 -0.94 -14.31
C GLY A 124 15.98 -1.64 -14.52
N GLY A 125 16.98 -0.92 -15.04
CA GLY A 125 18.31 -1.51 -15.28
C GLY A 125 19.19 -1.64 -14.06
N SER A 126 18.88 -0.93 -12.97
CA SER A 126 19.73 -0.90 -11.77
C SER A 126 19.06 -1.47 -10.53
N ILE A 127 17.75 -1.75 -10.57
CA ILE A 127 17.02 -2.18 -9.38
C ILE A 127 17.28 -3.65 -8.97
N GLY A 128 17.78 -4.47 -9.87
CA GLY A 128 18.05 -5.87 -9.59
C GLY A 128 16.93 -6.78 -10.06
N LYS A 129 16.66 -7.84 -9.32
CA LYS A 129 15.64 -8.83 -9.71
C LYS A 129 14.24 -8.32 -9.39
N ALA A 130 13.75 -7.43 -10.22
CA ALA A 130 12.41 -6.87 -10.10
C ALA A 130 11.81 -6.69 -11.49
N SER A 131 10.49 -6.76 -11.55
CA SER A 131 9.74 -6.40 -12.75
C SER A 131 9.24 -4.97 -12.57
N VAL A 132 9.60 -4.08 -13.50
CA VAL A 132 9.19 -2.69 -13.46
C VAL A 132 8.29 -2.43 -14.65
N THR A 133 7.04 -2.10 -14.38
CA THR A 133 6.05 -1.75 -15.39
C THR A 133 5.56 -0.33 -15.10
N GLY A 134 4.68 0.22 -15.90
CA GLY A 134 4.25 1.61 -15.87
C GLY A 134 4.32 2.30 -14.51
N TYR A 135 3.65 1.76 -13.51
CA TYR A 135 3.58 2.36 -12.17
C TYR A 135 3.81 1.34 -11.07
N CYS A 136 4.36 0.17 -11.38
CA CYS A 136 4.51 -0.91 -10.41
C CYS A 136 5.90 -1.52 -10.46
N ILE A 137 6.49 -1.70 -9.29
CA ILE A 137 7.76 -2.41 -9.09
C ILE A 137 7.45 -3.65 -8.28
N LYS A 138 7.66 -4.84 -8.86
CA LYS A 138 7.38 -6.14 -8.23
C LYS A 138 8.66 -6.90 -8.02
N PHE A 139 8.83 -7.45 -6.83
CA PHE A 139 9.99 -8.26 -6.50
C PHE A 139 9.62 -9.30 -5.44
N ARG A 140 10.43 -10.34 -5.34
CA ARG A 140 10.17 -11.43 -4.40
C ARG A 140 10.65 -11.13 -3.00
N HIS A 141 11.89 -10.65 -2.88
CA HIS A 141 12.55 -10.37 -1.61
C HIS A 141 13.36 -9.09 -1.72
N LEU A 142 13.49 -8.36 -0.62
CA LEU A 142 14.37 -7.19 -0.58
C LEU A 142 15.82 -7.56 -0.88
N ALA A 143 16.22 -8.77 -0.49
CA ALA A 143 17.62 -9.23 -0.66
C ALA A 143 18.05 -9.33 -2.12
N VAL A 144 17.13 -9.44 -3.08
CA VAL A 144 17.48 -9.62 -4.50
C VAL A 144 17.39 -8.31 -5.30
N ILE A 145 17.05 -7.21 -4.65
CA ILE A 145 16.98 -5.91 -5.31
C ILE A 145 17.96 -4.91 -4.67
N ASN A 146 18.20 -3.82 -5.39
CA ASN A 146 18.95 -2.71 -4.86
C ASN A 146 17.97 -1.78 -4.12
N VAL A 147 18.01 -1.81 -2.79
CA VAL A 147 17.08 -1.05 -1.95
C VAL A 147 17.26 0.45 -2.15
N ASP A 148 18.49 0.92 -2.39
CA ASP A 148 18.74 2.35 -2.64
C ASP A 148 18.03 2.82 -3.92
N VAL A 149 18.00 1.99 -4.94
CA VAL A 149 17.29 2.30 -6.19
C VAL A 149 15.78 2.33 -5.95
N LEU A 150 15.25 1.38 -5.18
CA LEU A 150 13.84 1.38 -4.80
C LEU A 150 13.48 2.65 -4.03
N GLN A 151 14.32 3.05 -3.09
CA GLN A 151 14.13 4.28 -2.33
C GLN A 151 14.11 5.51 -3.22
N ALA A 152 15.02 5.58 -4.21
CA ALA A 152 15.04 6.68 -5.16
C ALA A 152 13.72 6.77 -5.96
N ALA A 153 13.16 5.62 -6.36
CA ALA A 153 11.88 5.58 -7.05
C ALA A 153 10.74 6.07 -6.14
N ILE A 154 10.75 5.67 -4.89
CA ILE A 154 9.74 6.11 -3.90
C ILE A 154 9.86 7.61 -3.66
N GLN A 155 11.06 8.12 -3.47
CA GLN A 155 11.29 9.56 -3.30
C GLN A 155 10.79 10.35 -4.51
N TYR A 156 11.05 9.86 -5.70
CA TYR A 156 10.55 10.50 -6.91
C TYR A 156 9.02 10.56 -6.88
N GLY A 157 8.36 9.44 -6.58
CA GLY A 157 6.90 9.39 -6.54
C GLY A 157 6.29 10.31 -5.48
N MET A 158 6.96 10.45 -4.33
CA MET A 158 6.49 11.33 -3.26
C MET A 158 6.66 12.80 -3.59
N SER A 159 7.63 13.15 -4.43
CA SER A 159 7.98 14.55 -4.72
C SER A 159 7.41 15.09 -6.02
N VAL A 160 7.11 14.23 -6.98
CA VAL A 160 6.78 14.64 -8.36
C VAL A 160 5.52 15.52 -8.42
N HIS A 161 4.60 15.37 -7.48
CA HIS A 161 3.36 16.15 -7.47
C HIS A 161 3.43 17.40 -6.61
N GLN A 162 4.56 17.66 -5.95
CA GLN A 162 4.71 18.86 -5.14
C GLN A 162 5.02 20.08 -5.96
N ALA A 163 5.51 19.88 -7.18
CA ALA A 163 5.87 20.96 -8.09
C ALA A 163 4.72 21.38 -9.02
N GLY A 164 3.59 20.67 -8.97
CA GLY A 164 2.45 20.93 -9.86
C GLY A 164 1.38 21.84 -9.30
#